data_57b032ea6be4d64ea0435029c24fc244
#
_entry.id   57b032ea6be4d64ea0435029c24fc244
#
_cell.length_a   1.000
_cell.length_b   1.000
_cell.length_c   1.000
_cell.angle_alpha   90.00
_cell.angle_beta   90.00
_cell.angle_gamma   90.00
#
_symmetry.space_group_name_H-M   'P 1'
#
loop_
_entity.id
_entity.type
_entity.pdbx_description
1 polymer ?
#
loop_
_entity_poly.entity_id
_entity_poly.type
_entity_poly.pdbx_seq_one_letter_code
_entity_poly.pdbx_strand_id
1 'polypeptide(L)'
;GMAPEGIENNEVIYELVCDVGWPSDSIDVGKWLRDYSICRYGKVPDEMTGFWNGMLQSVYGSFTDHPRYNWQFRPGSIQKGSINANDDFYKGIEALADAIPYMKDTPLFSVDMTEMAVQYLGGKMEILAQAIDLACQNGEMDMASAMESEFEALMLGADRLLCSHPTLNLENWLAQARNWGSTPELKDYYEKNARRIVTVWGPPVDDYSARIWSGLLRDYYLPRWKQYFDARHTGKTYDIAGWELSWVEKERGWSKVEPYPDVLAGCAELIARAKHIDNAMLDAMDGEQLGGWSPADIDSDWKEVVWNIPSDKLKSLKGVRFQHMRGSAGLEIMEVIIETDGMETGRVAHHGHTGEKNVNNAYLLDITQDAVGNNSCRLKAKVRRSGEGDSYGTVVMIK
;
A
#
# COMPACT_ATOMS: atom_id res chain seq x y z
N GLY A 1 23.67 -1.30 -21.49
CA GLY A 1 22.54 -0.59 -22.11
C GLY A 1 21.42 -0.40 -21.10
N MET A 2 20.54 0.52 -21.37
CA MET A 2 19.37 0.83 -20.57
C MET A 2 18.11 0.64 -21.42
N ALA A 3 17.10 -0.01 -20.90
CA ALA A 3 15.83 -0.25 -21.57
C ALA A 3 14.66 0.13 -20.63
N PRO A 4 14.40 1.46 -20.45
CA PRO A 4 13.38 1.92 -19.52
C PRO A 4 11.98 1.64 -20.09
N GLU A 5 11.09 1.21 -19.22
CA GLU A 5 9.65 1.04 -19.53
C GLU A 5 8.84 2.30 -19.18
N GLY A 6 9.43 3.24 -18.50
CA GLY A 6 8.93 4.57 -18.17
C GLY A 6 10.08 5.40 -17.63
N ILE A 7 10.01 6.71 -17.80
CA ILE A 7 11.06 7.66 -17.41
C ILE A 7 10.62 8.66 -16.35
N GLU A 8 9.41 8.53 -15.87
CA GLU A 8 8.87 9.38 -14.81
C GLU A 8 9.58 9.12 -13.48
N ASN A 9 9.76 10.18 -12.70
CA ASN A 9 10.32 10.18 -11.34
C ASN A 9 11.78 9.70 -11.21
N ASN A 10 12.55 9.63 -12.29
CA ASN A 10 13.89 9.05 -12.26
C ASN A 10 14.92 9.80 -13.10
N GLU A 11 14.76 11.09 -13.32
CA GLU A 11 15.65 11.92 -14.13
C GLU A 11 17.10 11.80 -13.68
N VAL A 12 17.33 11.79 -12.36
CA VAL A 12 18.66 11.67 -11.76
C VAL A 12 19.34 10.36 -12.14
N ILE A 13 18.59 9.25 -12.17
CA ILE A 13 19.13 7.94 -12.55
C ILE A 13 19.50 7.89 -14.02
N TYR A 14 18.65 8.43 -14.90
CA TYR A 14 18.94 8.46 -16.34
C TYR A 14 20.15 9.32 -16.65
N GLU A 15 20.31 10.46 -16.00
CA GLU A 15 21.45 11.33 -16.18
C GLU A 15 22.72 10.67 -15.65
N LEU A 16 22.68 10.06 -14.45
CA LEU A 16 23.81 9.31 -13.90
C LEU A 16 24.25 8.18 -14.83
N VAL A 17 23.31 7.38 -15.38
CA VAL A 17 23.64 6.28 -16.31
C VAL A 17 24.31 6.80 -17.58
N CYS A 18 23.91 7.95 -18.08
CA CYS A 18 24.58 8.58 -19.23
C CYS A 18 26.01 9.00 -18.85
N ASP A 19 26.20 9.60 -17.68
CA ASP A 19 27.50 10.09 -17.24
C ASP A 19 28.49 8.98 -16.92
N VAL A 20 28.06 7.90 -16.25
CA VAL A 20 28.96 6.76 -15.94
C VAL A 20 29.42 5.99 -17.17
N GLY A 21 28.83 6.21 -18.33
CA GLY A 21 29.23 5.58 -19.58
C GLY A 21 30.56 6.11 -20.17
N TRP A 22 31.08 7.25 -19.71
CA TRP A 22 32.21 7.94 -20.32
C TRP A 22 33.50 7.93 -19.49
N PRO A 23 33.50 8.09 -18.15
CA PRO A 23 34.71 8.10 -17.36
C PRO A 23 35.40 6.74 -17.30
N SER A 24 36.72 6.76 -17.20
CA SER A 24 37.53 5.56 -16.90
C SER A 24 37.63 5.24 -15.41
N ASP A 25 37.30 6.22 -14.56
CA ASP A 25 37.43 6.17 -13.12
C ASP A 25 36.06 6.09 -12.43
N SER A 26 36.06 5.71 -11.17
CA SER A 26 34.84 5.69 -10.35
C SER A 26 34.28 7.09 -10.12
N ILE A 27 32.96 7.23 -10.15
CA ILE A 27 32.28 8.49 -9.84
C ILE A 27 32.05 8.59 -8.32
N ASP A 28 32.41 9.72 -7.71
CA ASP A 28 31.95 10.11 -6.39
C ASP A 28 30.49 10.55 -6.49
N VAL A 29 29.58 9.67 -6.07
CA VAL A 29 28.14 9.87 -6.20
C VAL A 29 27.67 11.10 -5.41
N GLY A 30 28.22 11.36 -4.21
CA GLY A 30 27.85 12.52 -3.40
C GLY A 30 28.23 13.83 -4.07
N LYS A 31 29.43 13.91 -4.64
CA LYS A 31 29.86 15.08 -5.43
C LYS A 31 29.02 15.22 -6.69
N TRP A 32 28.78 14.12 -7.40
CA TRP A 32 27.97 14.11 -8.61
C TRP A 32 26.55 14.64 -8.37
N LEU A 33 25.86 14.18 -7.30
CA LEU A 33 24.52 14.64 -6.93
C LEU A 33 24.49 16.15 -6.59
N ARG A 34 25.55 16.65 -5.97
CA ARG A 34 25.69 18.10 -5.73
C ARG A 34 25.81 18.87 -7.05
N ASP A 35 26.67 18.42 -7.96
CA ASP A 35 26.86 19.03 -9.27
C ASP A 35 25.58 18.95 -10.12
N TYR A 36 24.89 17.78 -10.10
CA TYR A 36 23.57 17.60 -10.71
C TYR A 36 22.56 18.64 -10.18
N SER A 37 22.48 18.80 -8.86
CA SER A 37 21.55 19.76 -8.27
C SER A 37 21.87 21.20 -8.63
N ILE A 38 23.16 21.57 -8.73
CA ILE A 38 23.58 22.89 -9.21
C ILE A 38 23.15 23.09 -10.68
N CYS A 39 23.37 22.10 -11.55
CA CYS A 39 23.00 22.18 -12.94
C CYS A 39 21.46 22.27 -13.13
N ARG A 40 20.71 21.47 -12.36
CA ARG A 40 19.26 21.39 -12.48
C ARG A 40 18.54 22.60 -11.89
N TYR A 41 18.99 23.10 -10.75
CA TYR A 41 18.29 24.14 -9.98
C TYR A 41 19.02 25.48 -9.93
N GLY A 42 20.29 25.53 -10.31
CA GLY A 42 21.12 26.74 -10.23
C GLY A 42 21.61 27.06 -8.81
N LYS A 43 21.18 26.34 -7.79
CA LYS A 43 21.55 26.50 -6.38
C LYS A 43 21.29 25.22 -5.58
N VAL A 44 21.97 25.04 -4.47
CA VAL A 44 21.87 23.88 -3.59
C VAL A 44 21.84 24.36 -2.13
N PRO A 45 20.66 24.49 -1.52
CA PRO A 45 20.57 24.71 -0.07
C PRO A 45 21.04 23.47 0.71
N ASP A 46 21.39 23.66 1.99
CA ASP A 46 21.96 22.58 2.83
C ASP A 46 20.99 21.39 3.00
N GLU A 47 19.69 21.65 2.98
CA GLU A 47 18.62 20.67 3.10
C GLU A 47 18.68 19.62 1.97
N MET A 48 19.16 19.99 0.77
CA MET A 48 19.35 19.07 -0.35
C MET A 48 20.31 17.92 -0.02
N THR A 49 21.26 18.13 0.88
CA THR A 49 22.16 17.06 1.34
C THR A 49 21.39 15.99 2.12
N GLY A 50 20.45 16.40 2.97
CA GLY A 50 19.55 15.49 3.69
C GLY A 50 18.66 14.68 2.73
N PHE A 51 18.13 15.33 1.71
CA PHE A 51 17.34 14.67 0.68
C PHE A 51 18.13 13.56 -0.03
N TRP A 52 19.28 13.88 -0.62
CA TRP A 52 20.07 12.90 -1.36
C TRP A 52 20.57 11.75 -0.47
N ASN A 53 20.99 12.05 0.76
CA ASN A 53 21.38 11.00 1.69
C ASN A 53 20.21 10.05 2.01
N GLY A 54 19.03 10.58 2.24
CA GLY A 54 17.82 9.79 2.45
C GLY A 54 17.48 8.88 1.25
N MET A 55 17.57 9.41 0.05
CA MET A 55 17.33 8.63 -1.18
C MET A 55 18.36 7.51 -1.37
N LEU A 56 19.65 7.78 -1.11
CA LEU A 56 20.73 6.79 -1.24
C LEU A 56 20.65 5.68 -0.16
N GLN A 57 20.11 5.97 1.02
CA GLN A 57 19.89 4.97 2.08
C GLN A 57 18.58 4.19 1.92
N SER A 58 17.78 4.52 0.93
CA SER A 58 16.46 3.92 0.69
C SER A 58 16.30 3.47 -0.77
N VAL A 59 15.50 4.17 -1.54
CA VAL A 59 15.04 3.76 -2.88
C VAL A 59 16.14 3.73 -3.93
N TYR A 60 17.14 4.62 -3.86
CA TYR A 60 18.28 4.61 -4.78
C TYR A 60 19.44 3.71 -4.33
N GLY A 61 19.45 3.28 -3.07
CA GLY A 61 20.44 2.37 -2.51
C GLY A 61 20.05 0.90 -2.55
N SER A 62 18.84 0.59 -3.00
CA SER A 62 18.32 -0.78 -3.08
C SER A 62 17.92 -1.16 -4.50
N PHE A 63 18.12 -2.43 -4.83
CA PHE A 63 17.58 -2.99 -6.07
C PHE A 63 16.18 -3.54 -5.82
N THR A 64 15.21 -3.12 -6.60
CA THR A 64 13.84 -3.63 -6.57
C THR A 64 13.36 -3.85 -8.01
N ASP A 65 12.88 -5.05 -8.30
CA ASP A 65 12.28 -5.36 -9.60
C ASP A 65 10.85 -4.82 -9.64
N HIS A 66 10.56 -3.98 -10.64
CA HIS A 66 9.23 -3.33 -10.82
C HIS A 66 8.69 -2.66 -9.53
N PRO A 67 9.42 -1.69 -8.95
CA PRO A 67 9.02 -1.07 -7.69
C PRO A 67 7.72 -0.28 -7.82
N ARG A 68 6.69 -0.72 -7.11
CA ARG A 68 5.37 -0.08 -7.05
C ARG A 68 4.76 -0.23 -5.67
N TYR A 69 3.85 0.66 -5.33
CA TYR A 69 3.03 0.49 -4.15
C TYR A 69 1.95 -0.57 -4.38
N ASN A 70 1.63 -1.38 -3.35
CA ASN A 70 0.58 -2.40 -3.46
C ASN A 70 -0.79 -1.80 -3.77
N TRP A 71 -1.05 -0.56 -3.33
CA TRP A 71 -2.32 0.11 -3.65
C TRP A 71 -2.48 0.43 -5.16
N GLN A 72 -1.42 0.40 -5.97
CA GLN A 72 -1.52 0.53 -7.43
C GLN A 72 -2.04 -0.75 -8.09
N PHE A 73 -2.01 -1.87 -7.40
CA PHE A 73 -2.51 -3.15 -7.87
C PHE A 73 -3.94 -3.42 -7.40
N ARG A 74 -4.52 -4.49 -7.92
CA ARG A 74 -5.85 -4.94 -7.52
C ARG A 74 -5.87 -5.23 -6.02
N PRO A 75 -6.80 -4.63 -5.24
CA PRO A 75 -6.86 -4.82 -3.80
C PRO A 75 -6.94 -6.30 -3.39
N GLY A 76 -6.26 -6.64 -2.29
CA GLY A 76 -6.16 -8.02 -1.80
C GLY A 76 -5.14 -8.89 -2.54
N SER A 77 -4.43 -8.37 -3.55
CA SER A 77 -3.28 -9.06 -4.14
C SER A 77 -2.00 -8.67 -3.42
N ILE A 78 -1.15 -9.67 -3.13
CA ILE A 78 0.19 -9.43 -2.58
C ILE A 78 1.17 -9.38 -3.73
N GLN A 79 1.85 -8.25 -3.90
CA GLN A 79 2.91 -8.09 -4.88
C GLN A 79 4.28 -8.28 -4.23
N LYS A 80 5.18 -8.92 -4.96
CA LYS A 80 6.58 -9.03 -4.57
C LYS A 80 7.32 -7.79 -5.08
N GLY A 81 8.09 -7.14 -4.21
CA GLY A 81 8.93 -6.02 -4.61
C GLY A 81 8.28 -4.66 -4.42
N SER A 82 7.94 -4.31 -3.19
CA SER A 82 7.52 -2.96 -2.82
C SER A 82 8.69 -1.97 -2.88
N ILE A 83 8.35 -0.69 -3.02
CA ILE A 83 9.32 0.41 -2.88
C ILE A 83 9.91 0.36 -1.46
N ASN A 84 11.25 0.52 -1.35
CA ASN A 84 11.93 0.59 -0.06
C ASN A 84 11.71 1.98 0.59
N ALA A 85 10.47 2.27 0.97
CA ALA A 85 10.06 3.49 1.66
C ALA A 85 10.28 3.32 3.18
N ASN A 86 11.55 3.29 3.60
CA ASN A 86 11.95 3.25 5.00
C ASN A 86 11.99 4.67 5.61
N ASP A 87 12.40 4.78 6.87
CA ASP A 87 12.50 6.07 7.57
C ASP A 87 13.40 7.10 6.87
N ASP A 88 14.50 6.64 6.24
CA ASP A 88 15.42 7.53 5.52
C ASP A 88 14.78 8.11 4.27
N PHE A 89 13.93 7.33 3.58
CA PHE A 89 13.11 7.83 2.47
C PHE A 89 12.20 8.98 2.89
N TYR A 90 11.44 8.79 3.97
CA TYR A 90 10.53 9.84 4.44
C TYR A 90 11.29 11.08 4.92
N LYS A 91 12.34 10.91 5.73
CA LYS A 91 13.20 12.02 6.21
C LYS A 91 13.88 12.76 5.07
N GLY A 92 14.29 12.04 4.02
CA GLY A 92 14.88 12.65 2.81
C GLY A 92 13.87 13.58 2.11
N ILE A 93 12.65 13.14 1.90
CA ILE A 93 11.62 13.97 1.26
C ILE A 93 11.18 15.14 2.18
N GLU A 94 11.13 14.93 3.49
CA GLU A 94 10.89 16.02 4.45
C GLU A 94 11.99 17.09 4.37
N ALA A 95 13.25 16.69 4.25
CA ALA A 95 14.35 17.63 4.04
C ALA A 95 14.22 18.39 2.70
N LEU A 96 13.74 17.73 1.63
CA LEU A 96 13.44 18.41 0.38
C LEU A 96 12.31 19.43 0.55
N ALA A 97 11.28 19.12 1.34
CA ALA A 97 10.21 20.06 1.65
C ALA A 97 10.70 21.26 2.47
N ASP A 98 11.64 21.04 3.40
CA ASP A 98 12.30 22.13 4.17
C ASP A 98 13.12 23.07 3.25
N ALA A 99 13.53 22.64 2.08
CA ALA A 99 14.21 23.47 1.08
C ALA A 99 13.23 24.41 0.31
N ILE A 100 11.92 24.22 0.38
CA ILE A 100 10.92 25.01 -0.39
C ILE A 100 11.13 26.52 -0.25
N PRO A 101 11.35 27.11 0.95
CA PRO A 101 11.51 28.56 1.09
C PRO A 101 12.67 29.14 0.27
N TYR A 102 13.70 28.34 0.00
CA TYR A 102 14.90 28.74 -0.74
C TYR A 102 14.78 28.48 -2.24
N MET A 103 13.81 27.62 -2.67
CA MET A 103 13.71 27.04 -4.00
C MET A 103 12.44 27.44 -4.77
N LYS A 104 11.55 28.22 -4.15
CA LYS A 104 10.22 28.55 -4.70
C LYS A 104 10.21 29.16 -6.11
N ASP A 105 11.29 29.86 -6.48
CA ASP A 105 11.42 30.49 -7.80
C ASP A 105 12.12 29.60 -8.82
N THR A 106 12.27 28.31 -8.53
CA THR A 106 12.98 27.33 -9.36
C THR A 106 11.97 26.37 -10.01
N PRO A 107 11.64 26.51 -11.31
CA PRO A 107 10.57 25.70 -11.93
C PRO A 107 10.81 24.19 -11.87
N LEU A 108 12.04 23.71 -12.12
CA LEU A 108 12.36 22.28 -12.07
C LEU A 108 12.29 21.72 -10.64
N PHE A 109 12.63 22.53 -9.63
CA PHE A 109 12.42 22.12 -8.23
C PHE A 109 10.94 21.91 -7.91
N SER A 110 10.06 22.76 -8.46
CA SER A 110 8.61 22.60 -8.25
C SER A 110 8.09 21.29 -8.84
N VAL A 111 8.62 20.89 -10.00
CA VAL A 111 8.29 19.60 -10.64
C VAL A 111 8.75 18.45 -9.75
N ASP A 112 10.03 18.41 -9.39
CA ASP A 112 10.64 17.32 -8.63
C ASP A 112 10.03 17.22 -7.22
N MET A 113 9.75 18.37 -6.57
CA MET A 113 9.09 18.38 -5.27
C MET A 113 7.67 17.80 -5.36
N THR A 114 6.94 18.08 -6.44
CA THR A 114 5.61 17.49 -6.66
C THR A 114 5.70 15.97 -6.78
N GLU A 115 6.62 15.47 -7.58
CA GLU A 115 6.83 14.02 -7.75
C GLU A 115 7.23 13.36 -6.43
N MET A 116 8.20 13.94 -5.69
CA MET A 116 8.64 13.40 -4.41
C MET A 116 7.55 13.47 -3.34
N ALA A 117 6.75 14.53 -3.29
CA ALA A 117 5.61 14.61 -2.39
C ALA A 117 4.58 13.50 -2.69
N VAL A 118 4.30 13.23 -3.95
CA VAL A 118 3.39 12.14 -4.35
C VAL A 118 3.98 10.76 -4.01
N GLN A 119 5.28 10.56 -4.15
CA GLN A 119 5.94 9.32 -3.69
C GLN A 119 5.87 9.17 -2.15
N TYR A 120 6.07 10.26 -1.41
CA TYR A 120 5.87 10.27 0.04
C TYR A 120 4.46 9.85 0.43
N LEU A 121 3.45 10.48 -0.18
CA LEU A 121 2.05 10.15 0.05
C LEU A 121 1.74 8.70 -0.36
N GLY A 122 2.36 8.22 -1.45
CA GLY A 122 2.24 6.84 -1.91
C GLY A 122 2.66 5.83 -0.84
N GLY A 123 3.79 6.06 -0.19
CA GLY A 123 4.25 5.23 0.93
C GLY A 123 3.34 5.31 2.16
N LYS A 124 2.81 6.49 2.48
CA LYS A 124 1.86 6.66 3.59
C LYS A 124 0.51 5.97 3.31
N MET A 125 0.02 6.04 2.07
CA MET A 125 -1.17 5.30 1.64
C MET A 125 -0.95 3.78 1.68
N GLU A 126 0.27 3.30 1.42
CA GLU A 126 0.62 1.89 1.57
C GLU A 126 0.44 1.41 3.02
N ILE A 127 0.93 2.19 3.98
CA ILE A 127 0.76 1.91 5.41
C ILE A 127 -0.73 1.94 5.80
N LEU A 128 -1.47 2.95 5.36
CA LEU A 128 -2.91 3.04 5.64
C LEU A 128 -3.68 1.86 5.07
N ALA A 129 -3.41 1.43 3.83
CA ALA A 129 -4.10 0.29 3.22
C ALA A 129 -3.91 -1.00 4.04
N GLN A 130 -2.70 -1.24 4.56
CA GLN A 130 -2.41 -2.35 5.43
C GLN A 130 -3.10 -2.21 6.80
N ALA A 131 -3.06 -1.00 7.40
CA ALA A 131 -3.70 -0.71 8.67
C ALA A 131 -5.23 -0.87 8.60
N ILE A 132 -5.87 -0.45 7.52
CA ILE A 132 -7.30 -0.64 7.27
C ILE A 132 -7.64 -2.14 7.24
N ASP A 133 -6.87 -2.95 6.54
CA ASP A 133 -7.07 -4.39 6.50
C ASP A 133 -6.94 -5.03 7.89
N LEU A 134 -5.94 -4.63 8.67
CA LEU A 134 -5.75 -5.09 10.04
C LEU A 134 -6.92 -4.67 10.94
N ALA A 135 -7.37 -3.41 10.86
CA ALA A 135 -8.52 -2.93 11.62
C ALA A 135 -9.80 -3.71 11.29
N CYS A 136 -10.07 -3.94 10.01
CA CYS A 136 -11.20 -4.77 9.58
C CYS A 136 -11.08 -6.21 10.12
N GLN A 137 -9.88 -6.81 10.09
CA GLN A 137 -9.62 -8.14 10.61
C GLN A 137 -9.80 -8.20 12.14
N ASN A 138 -9.47 -7.11 12.83
CA ASN A 138 -9.63 -7.00 14.28
C ASN A 138 -11.05 -6.59 14.70
N GLY A 139 -11.96 -6.33 13.75
CA GLY A 139 -13.33 -5.88 14.04
C GLY A 139 -13.43 -4.40 14.45
N GLU A 140 -12.36 -3.63 14.28
CA GLU A 140 -12.26 -2.20 14.65
C GLU A 140 -12.77 -1.30 13.51
N MET A 141 -14.05 -1.45 13.17
CA MET A 141 -14.66 -0.84 11.97
C MET A 141 -14.66 0.70 11.99
N ASP A 142 -14.81 1.33 13.16
CA ASP A 142 -14.75 2.80 13.26
C ASP A 142 -13.33 3.31 12.97
N MET A 143 -12.31 2.59 13.43
CA MET A 143 -10.91 2.90 13.13
C MET A 143 -10.61 2.70 11.65
N ALA A 144 -11.08 1.59 11.05
CA ALA A 144 -10.96 1.35 9.62
C ALA A 144 -11.56 2.51 8.82
N SER A 145 -12.79 2.93 9.12
CA SER A 145 -13.47 4.03 8.44
C SER A 145 -12.75 5.38 8.57
N ALA A 146 -12.12 5.66 9.72
CA ALA A 146 -11.31 6.86 9.90
C ALA A 146 -10.05 6.83 9.01
N MET A 147 -9.36 5.70 8.94
CA MET A 147 -8.17 5.51 8.09
C MET A 147 -8.53 5.50 6.59
N GLU A 148 -9.69 4.95 6.20
CA GLU A 148 -10.21 5.03 4.83
C GLU A 148 -10.44 6.47 4.40
N SER A 149 -10.98 7.29 5.28
CA SER A 149 -11.19 8.73 5.03
C SER A 149 -9.85 9.46 4.84
N GLU A 150 -8.84 9.10 5.60
CA GLU A 150 -7.49 9.66 5.44
C GLU A 150 -6.82 9.17 4.15
N PHE A 151 -6.93 7.88 3.82
CA PHE A 151 -6.47 7.32 2.55
C PHE A 151 -7.08 8.03 1.34
N GLU A 152 -8.40 8.24 1.35
CA GLU A 152 -9.12 9.00 0.32
C GLU A 152 -8.58 10.43 0.22
N ALA A 153 -8.42 11.12 1.34
CA ALA A 153 -7.94 12.50 1.37
C ALA A 153 -6.52 12.64 0.82
N LEU A 154 -5.60 11.72 1.16
CA LEU A 154 -4.24 11.72 0.63
C LEU A 154 -4.22 11.40 -0.87
N MET A 155 -5.02 10.44 -1.33
CA MET A 155 -5.09 10.08 -2.75
C MET A 155 -5.65 11.22 -3.60
N LEU A 156 -6.69 11.90 -3.13
CA LEU A 156 -7.25 13.09 -3.81
C LEU A 156 -6.30 14.29 -3.77
N GLY A 157 -5.55 14.45 -2.66
CA GLY A 157 -4.52 15.46 -2.53
C GLY A 157 -3.37 15.24 -3.52
N ALA A 158 -2.87 14.00 -3.62
CA ALA A 158 -1.85 13.60 -4.58
C ALA A 158 -2.32 13.80 -6.04
N ASP A 159 -3.56 13.41 -6.35
CA ASP A 159 -4.17 13.63 -7.66
C ASP A 159 -4.19 15.12 -8.03
N ARG A 160 -4.53 15.98 -7.06
CA ARG A 160 -4.56 17.42 -7.25
C ARG A 160 -3.17 18.05 -7.42
N LEU A 161 -2.13 17.53 -6.74
CA LEU A 161 -0.74 17.95 -6.97
C LEU A 161 -0.31 17.63 -8.41
N LEU A 162 -0.53 16.39 -8.84
CA LEU A 162 -0.16 15.91 -10.18
C LEU A 162 -0.91 16.60 -11.30
N CYS A 163 -2.11 17.13 -11.04
CA CYS A 163 -2.88 17.88 -12.02
C CYS A 163 -2.13 19.11 -12.57
N SER A 164 -1.20 19.68 -11.80
CA SER A 164 -0.31 20.75 -12.26
C SER A 164 0.82 20.28 -13.17
N HIS A 165 1.07 18.96 -13.23
CA HIS A 165 2.19 18.37 -13.98
C HIS A 165 1.71 17.82 -15.33
N PRO A 166 2.07 18.44 -16.46
CA PRO A 166 1.45 18.11 -17.74
C PRO A 166 1.75 16.70 -18.26
N THR A 167 2.87 16.09 -17.86
CA THR A 167 3.27 14.74 -18.28
C THR A 167 2.68 13.65 -17.38
N LEU A 168 2.27 14.00 -16.16
CA LEU A 168 1.68 13.07 -15.17
C LEU A 168 0.16 13.24 -15.07
N ASN A 169 -0.49 13.40 -16.21
CA ASN A 169 -1.92 13.68 -16.33
C ASN A 169 -2.57 12.73 -17.34
N LEU A 170 -3.52 11.94 -16.89
CA LEU A 170 -4.23 10.95 -17.70
C LEU A 170 -4.92 11.58 -18.91
N GLU A 171 -5.57 12.75 -18.76
CA GLU A 171 -6.27 13.38 -19.87
C GLU A 171 -5.32 13.78 -21.01
N ASN A 172 -4.11 14.25 -20.68
CA ASN A 172 -3.11 14.56 -21.70
C ASN A 172 -2.69 13.31 -22.48
N TRP A 173 -2.54 12.19 -21.80
CA TRP A 173 -2.25 10.89 -22.43
C TRP A 173 -3.40 10.45 -23.34
N LEU A 174 -4.64 10.53 -22.87
CA LEU A 174 -5.83 10.17 -23.64
C LEU A 174 -6.08 11.11 -24.83
N ALA A 175 -5.84 12.42 -24.66
CA ALA A 175 -5.94 13.39 -25.75
C ALA A 175 -4.96 13.08 -26.87
N GLN A 176 -3.71 12.72 -26.53
CA GLN A 176 -2.72 12.29 -27.53
C GLN A 176 -3.19 11.03 -28.27
N ALA A 177 -3.72 10.05 -27.57
CA ALA A 177 -4.25 8.83 -28.17
C ALA A 177 -5.41 9.13 -29.15
N ARG A 178 -6.36 9.97 -28.74
CA ARG A 178 -7.46 10.43 -29.62
C ARG A 178 -6.97 11.11 -30.88
N ASN A 179 -5.88 11.85 -30.81
CA ASN A 179 -5.33 12.58 -31.98
C ASN A 179 -4.82 11.66 -33.09
N TRP A 180 -4.55 10.39 -32.81
CA TRP A 180 -4.21 9.38 -33.84
C TRP A 180 -5.41 8.92 -34.63
N GLY A 181 -6.63 9.08 -34.13
CA GLY A 181 -7.87 8.66 -34.80
C GLY A 181 -8.32 9.68 -35.85
N SER A 182 -8.55 9.24 -37.09
CA SER A 182 -9.09 10.06 -38.17
C SER A 182 -10.63 10.12 -38.21
N THR A 183 -11.30 9.18 -37.50
CA THR A 183 -12.77 9.13 -37.36
C THR A 183 -13.18 9.07 -35.87
N PRO A 184 -14.43 9.39 -35.54
CA PRO A 184 -14.90 9.26 -34.17
C PRO A 184 -14.69 7.86 -33.59
N GLU A 185 -14.94 6.80 -34.35
CA GLU A 185 -14.80 5.40 -33.95
C GLU A 185 -13.31 5.06 -33.67
N LEU A 186 -12.39 5.55 -34.49
CA LEU A 186 -10.96 5.36 -34.28
C LEU A 186 -10.45 6.16 -33.05
N LYS A 187 -10.99 7.35 -32.81
CA LYS A 187 -10.67 8.13 -31.60
C LYS A 187 -11.10 7.39 -30.34
N ASP A 188 -12.30 6.86 -30.32
CA ASP A 188 -12.82 6.04 -29.20
C ASP A 188 -11.95 4.77 -29.01
N TYR A 189 -11.64 4.06 -30.09
CA TYR A 189 -10.78 2.88 -30.04
C TYR A 189 -9.41 3.16 -29.44
N TYR A 190 -8.73 4.21 -29.92
CA TYR A 190 -7.41 4.56 -29.39
C TYR A 190 -7.46 5.04 -27.94
N GLU A 191 -8.48 5.78 -27.56
CA GLU A 191 -8.68 6.19 -26.16
C GLU A 191 -8.89 4.99 -25.22
N LYS A 192 -9.76 4.04 -25.59
CA LYS A 192 -9.97 2.81 -24.84
C LYS A 192 -8.70 1.98 -24.70
N ASN A 193 -7.95 1.86 -25.79
CA ASN A 193 -6.65 1.19 -25.76
C ASN A 193 -5.65 1.91 -24.85
N ALA A 194 -5.59 3.23 -24.89
CA ALA A 194 -4.73 4.03 -24.03
C ALA A 194 -5.10 3.91 -22.54
N ARG A 195 -6.39 3.84 -22.19
CA ARG A 195 -6.84 3.53 -20.84
C ARG A 195 -6.44 2.12 -20.41
N ARG A 196 -6.61 1.14 -21.30
CA ARG A 196 -6.28 -0.26 -21.05
C ARG A 196 -4.79 -0.44 -20.73
N ILE A 197 -3.91 0.21 -21.48
CA ILE A 197 -2.45 0.09 -21.31
C ILE A 197 -2.00 0.53 -19.91
N VAL A 198 -2.58 1.59 -19.35
CA VAL A 198 -2.18 2.14 -18.03
C VAL A 198 -3.01 1.61 -16.86
N THR A 199 -3.85 0.62 -17.08
CA THR A 199 -4.71 -0.01 -16.07
C THR A 199 -4.68 -1.54 -16.20
N VAL A 200 -5.73 -2.15 -16.72
CA VAL A 200 -5.88 -3.61 -16.78
C VAL A 200 -4.87 -4.33 -17.66
N TRP A 201 -4.19 -3.65 -18.58
CA TRP A 201 -3.30 -4.22 -19.60
C TRP A 201 -3.92 -5.44 -20.31
N GLY A 202 -3.87 -6.60 -19.66
CA GLY A 202 -4.51 -7.86 -20.06
C GLY A 202 -3.93 -9.05 -19.31
N PRO A 203 -4.76 -10.04 -18.95
CA PRO A 203 -4.28 -11.22 -18.24
C PRO A 203 -3.14 -11.95 -18.99
N PRO A 204 -2.09 -12.43 -18.28
CA PRO A 204 -1.94 -12.47 -16.83
C PRO A 204 -1.22 -11.25 -16.21
N VAL A 205 -1.05 -10.17 -16.94
CA VAL A 205 -0.21 -9.01 -16.57
C VAL A 205 -1.04 -7.77 -16.18
N ASP A 206 -2.16 -8.01 -15.50
CA ASP A 206 -3.01 -6.94 -14.96
C ASP A 206 -2.19 -5.93 -14.16
N ASP A 207 -2.52 -4.64 -14.32
CA ASP A 207 -1.79 -3.51 -13.71
C ASP A 207 -0.29 -3.41 -14.08
N TYR A 208 0.17 -4.10 -15.14
CA TYR A 208 1.58 -4.14 -15.52
C TYR A 208 2.18 -2.73 -15.69
N SER A 209 1.45 -1.85 -16.32
CA SER A 209 1.88 -0.48 -16.60
C SER A 209 1.19 0.56 -15.71
N ALA A 210 0.80 0.18 -14.49
CA ALA A 210 0.18 1.09 -13.53
C ALA A 210 1.02 2.36 -13.33
N ARG A 211 0.38 3.53 -13.42
CA ARG A 211 1.00 4.86 -13.30
C ARG A 211 0.42 5.62 -12.14
N ILE A 212 1.23 6.53 -11.56
CA ILE A 212 0.77 7.49 -10.57
C ILE A 212 0.51 8.81 -11.29
N TRP A 213 -0.66 8.95 -11.90
CA TRP A 213 -1.06 10.11 -12.67
C TRP A 213 -2.35 10.72 -12.13
N SER A 214 -2.45 12.06 -12.23
CA SER A 214 -3.73 12.74 -12.02
C SER A 214 -4.80 12.16 -12.94
N GLY A 215 -5.97 11.91 -12.39
CA GLY A 215 -7.08 11.22 -13.05
C GLY A 215 -7.08 9.71 -12.77
N LEU A 216 -5.93 9.01 -12.78
CA LEU A 216 -5.89 7.60 -12.36
C LEU A 216 -6.12 7.45 -10.86
N LEU A 217 -5.50 8.29 -10.04
CA LEU A 217 -5.65 8.21 -8.59
C LEU A 217 -7.12 8.36 -8.19
N ARG A 218 -7.77 9.42 -8.68
CA ARG A 218 -9.16 9.74 -8.32
C ARG A 218 -10.19 8.85 -9.00
N ASP A 219 -10.03 8.57 -10.31
CA ASP A 219 -11.10 7.97 -11.11
C ASP A 219 -10.94 6.45 -11.30
N TYR A 220 -9.74 5.90 -10.99
CA TYR A 220 -9.48 4.47 -11.11
C TYR A 220 -9.08 3.82 -9.78
N TYR A 221 -7.96 4.24 -9.15
CA TYR A 221 -7.50 3.58 -7.93
C TYR A 221 -8.44 3.81 -6.75
N LEU A 222 -8.83 5.05 -6.48
CA LEU A 222 -9.70 5.34 -5.35
C LEU A 222 -11.05 4.61 -5.41
N PRO A 223 -11.82 4.64 -6.51
CA PRO A 223 -13.08 3.87 -6.60
C PRO A 223 -12.87 2.37 -6.48
N ARG A 224 -11.75 1.84 -6.96
CA ARG A 224 -11.39 0.42 -6.84
C ARG A 224 -11.16 0.04 -5.37
N TRP A 225 -10.42 0.86 -4.62
CA TRP A 225 -10.19 0.66 -3.19
C TRP A 225 -11.45 0.85 -2.37
N LYS A 226 -12.30 1.84 -2.68
CA LYS A 226 -13.58 2.02 -1.98
C LYS A 226 -14.49 0.79 -2.09
N GLN A 227 -14.56 0.15 -3.24
CA GLN A 227 -15.31 -1.11 -3.40
C GLN A 227 -14.72 -2.23 -2.53
N TYR A 228 -13.40 -2.31 -2.43
CA TYR A 228 -12.74 -3.26 -1.55
C TYR A 228 -13.05 -2.99 -0.08
N PHE A 229 -12.96 -1.75 0.36
CA PHE A 229 -13.30 -1.36 1.72
C PHE A 229 -14.77 -1.67 2.04
N ASP A 230 -15.69 -1.29 1.17
CA ASP A 230 -17.11 -1.62 1.31
C ASP A 230 -17.34 -3.14 1.45
N ALA A 231 -16.61 -3.94 0.68
CA ALA A 231 -16.68 -5.40 0.78
C ALA A 231 -16.15 -5.90 2.13
N ARG A 232 -15.09 -5.30 2.67
CA ARG A 232 -14.54 -5.62 4.01
C ARG A 232 -15.55 -5.29 5.11
N HIS A 233 -16.23 -4.14 5.04
CA HIS A 233 -17.25 -3.75 6.02
C HIS A 233 -18.52 -4.60 5.97
N THR A 234 -18.95 -4.98 4.77
CA THR A 234 -20.26 -5.63 4.56
C THR A 234 -20.18 -7.15 4.44
N GLY A 235 -18.99 -7.71 4.25
CA GLY A 235 -18.79 -9.13 3.94
C GLY A 235 -19.31 -9.53 2.54
N LYS A 236 -19.70 -8.56 1.70
CA LYS A 236 -20.22 -8.82 0.35
C LYS A 236 -19.07 -9.02 -0.63
N THR A 237 -19.28 -9.89 -1.60
CA THR A 237 -18.38 -10.02 -2.75
C THR A 237 -18.59 -8.86 -3.73
N TYR A 238 -17.56 -8.50 -4.45
CA TYR A 238 -17.58 -7.50 -5.51
C TYR A 238 -16.84 -8.02 -6.75
N ASP A 239 -17.30 -7.61 -7.94
CA ASP A 239 -16.66 -7.95 -9.20
C ASP A 239 -15.69 -6.85 -9.63
N ILE A 240 -14.47 -6.93 -9.09
CA ILE A 240 -13.44 -5.92 -9.39
C ILE A 240 -13.00 -5.99 -10.86
N ALA A 241 -12.86 -7.18 -11.42
CA ALA A 241 -12.41 -7.34 -12.80
C ALA A 241 -13.44 -6.80 -13.80
N GLY A 242 -14.73 -7.07 -13.57
CA GLY A 242 -15.83 -6.51 -14.38
C GLY A 242 -15.91 -4.99 -14.25
N TRP A 243 -15.68 -4.44 -13.05
CA TRP A 243 -15.63 -3.00 -12.86
C TRP A 243 -14.45 -2.36 -13.61
N GLU A 244 -13.25 -2.92 -13.53
CA GLU A 244 -12.06 -2.44 -14.23
C GLU A 244 -12.25 -2.42 -15.75
N LEU A 245 -12.78 -3.52 -16.32
CA LEU A 245 -13.12 -3.56 -17.75
C LEU A 245 -14.18 -2.53 -18.12
N SER A 246 -15.21 -2.38 -17.29
CA SER A 246 -16.23 -1.34 -17.45
C SER A 246 -15.65 0.06 -17.44
N TRP A 247 -14.62 0.30 -16.60
CA TRP A 247 -13.92 1.59 -16.56
C TRP A 247 -13.19 1.87 -17.87
N VAL A 248 -12.57 0.88 -18.49
CA VAL A 248 -11.89 1.00 -19.80
C VAL A 248 -12.90 1.30 -20.92
N GLU A 249 -14.04 0.61 -20.93
CA GLU A 249 -14.98 0.63 -22.06
C GLU A 249 -15.99 1.81 -22.03
N LYS A 250 -16.23 2.41 -20.85
CA LYS A 250 -17.21 3.50 -20.75
C LYS A 250 -16.68 4.81 -21.32
N GLU A 251 -17.53 5.51 -22.07
CA GLU A 251 -17.35 6.93 -22.30
C GLU A 251 -17.39 7.67 -20.97
N ARG A 252 -16.40 8.48 -20.71
CA ARG A 252 -16.31 9.28 -19.48
C ARG A 252 -16.02 10.73 -19.81
N GLY A 253 -16.84 11.63 -19.23
CA GLY A 253 -16.40 12.98 -18.98
C GLY A 253 -15.49 12.97 -17.76
N TRP A 254 -14.26 13.47 -17.91
CA TRP A 254 -13.32 13.59 -16.81
C TRP A 254 -13.69 14.81 -15.96
N SER A 255 -13.76 14.63 -14.66
CA SER A 255 -13.94 15.77 -13.75
C SER A 255 -12.72 16.67 -13.86
N LYS A 256 -12.92 17.91 -14.26
CA LYS A 256 -11.85 18.91 -14.27
C LYS A 256 -11.42 19.15 -12.81
N VAL A 257 -10.15 18.92 -12.52
CA VAL A 257 -9.53 19.24 -11.24
C VAL A 257 -8.78 20.54 -11.36
N GLU A 258 -9.01 21.43 -10.43
CA GLU A 258 -8.21 22.66 -10.35
C GLU A 258 -6.94 22.35 -9.54
N PRO A 259 -5.76 22.67 -10.05
CA PRO A 259 -4.51 22.48 -9.33
C PRO A 259 -4.47 23.32 -8.05
N TYR A 260 -3.51 23.05 -7.19
CA TYR A 260 -3.23 23.94 -6.06
C TYR A 260 -2.78 25.32 -6.62
N PRO A 261 -3.28 26.42 -6.05
CA PRO A 261 -2.83 27.77 -6.45
C PRO A 261 -1.32 27.99 -6.23
N ASP A 262 -0.80 27.37 -5.17
CA ASP A 262 0.61 27.23 -4.86
C ASP A 262 0.90 25.74 -4.63
N VAL A 263 1.52 25.12 -5.64
CA VAL A 263 1.78 23.67 -5.61
C VAL A 263 2.79 23.29 -4.55
N LEU A 264 3.80 24.13 -4.30
CA LEU A 264 4.80 23.88 -3.27
C LEU A 264 4.22 23.97 -1.85
N ALA A 265 3.33 24.94 -1.62
CA ALA A 265 2.57 24.99 -0.38
C ALA A 265 1.68 23.76 -0.21
N GLY A 266 1.04 23.28 -1.28
CA GLY A 266 0.26 22.04 -1.28
C GLY A 266 1.11 20.80 -0.97
N CYS A 267 2.33 20.71 -1.50
CA CYS A 267 3.28 19.65 -1.16
C CYS A 267 3.61 19.65 0.34
N ALA A 268 3.99 20.82 0.87
CA ALA A 268 4.34 20.96 2.29
C ALA A 268 3.17 20.63 3.22
N GLU A 269 1.95 21.08 2.89
CA GLU A 269 0.72 20.80 3.65
C GLU A 269 0.44 19.29 3.71
N LEU A 270 0.47 18.60 2.57
CA LEU A 270 0.15 17.18 2.49
C LEU A 270 1.23 16.30 3.15
N ILE A 271 2.50 16.65 3.02
CA ILE A 271 3.59 15.99 3.73
C ILE A 271 3.40 16.14 5.25
N ALA A 272 3.15 17.36 5.73
CA ALA A 272 2.91 17.63 7.14
C ALA A 272 1.68 16.86 7.68
N ARG A 273 0.60 16.80 6.89
CA ARG A 273 -0.60 16.02 7.21
C ARG A 273 -0.28 14.54 7.38
N ALA A 274 0.47 13.95 6.45
CA ALA A 274 0.72 12.52 6.42
C ALA A 274 1.88 12.07 7.34
N LYS A 275 2.59 13.01 7.97
CA LYS A 275 3.82 12.73 8.76
C LYS A 275 3.60 11.75 9.90
N HIS A 276 2.44 11.78 10.55
CA HIS A 276 2.11 10.89 11.68
C HIS A 276 1.78 9.45 11.27
N ILE A 277 1.62 9.19 9.97
CA ILE A 277 1.34 7.84 9.46
C ILE A 277 2.68 7.11 9.34
N ASP A 278 2.90 6.10 10.17
CA ASP A 278 4.13 5.33 10.22
C ASP A 278 3.88 3.85 10.53
N ASN A 279 4.93 3.04 10.48
CA ASN A 279 4.85 1.61 10.73
C ASN A 279 4.48 1.27 12.19
N ALA A 280 4.63 2.21 13.14
CA ALA A 280 4.18 1.98 14.51
C ALA A 280 2.66 1.79 14.60
N MET A 281 1.90 2.34 13.62
CA MET A 281 0.47 2.04 13.50
C MET A 281 0.23 0.55 13.22
N LEU A 282 1.00 -0.05 12.33
CA LEU A 282 0.91 -1.47 11.99
C LEU A 282 1.33 -2.33 13.18
N ASP A 283 2.45 -2.01 13.82
CA ASP A 283 2.96 -2.72 15.00
C ASP A 283 1.95 -2.70 16.16
N ALA A 284 1.28 -1.57 16.37
CA ALA A 284 0.24 -1.44 17.39
C ALA A 284 -0.99 -2.31 17.11
N MET A 285 -1.32 -2.55 15.85
CA MET A 285 -2.48 -3.31 15.39
C MET A 285 -2.18 -4.79 15.14
N ASP A 286 -0.91 -5.14 14.88
CA ASP A 286 -0.52 -6.51 14.54
C ASP A 286 -0.67 -7.48 15.73
N GLY A 287 -0.70 -6.95 16.94
CA GLY A 287 -0.96 -7.72 18.15
C GLY A 287 0.23 -8.57 18.59
N GLU A 288 0.03 -9.32 19.67
CA GLU A 288 1.06 -10.19 20.26
C GLU A 288 0.82 -11.64 19.88
N GLN A 289 1.85 -12.34 19.42
CA GLN A 289 1.75 -13.75 19.07
C GLN A 289 1.50 -14.62 20.32
N LEU A 290 0.41 -15.39 20.31
CA LEU A 290 0.08 -16.39 21.32
C LEU A 290 0.69 -17.75 21.01
N GLY A 291 0.87 -18.07 19.75
CA GLY A 291 1.40 -19.33 19.27
C GLY A 291 1.31 -19.46 17.76
N GLY A 292 1.34 -20.67 17.26
CA GLY A 292 1.24 -20.91 15.80
C GLY A 292 0.76 -22.32 15.50
N TRP A 293 0.71 -22.64 14.22
CA TRP A 293 0.47 -23.99 13.71
C TRP A 293 1.50 -24.36 12.63
N SER A 294 1.66 -25.67 12.47
CA SER A 294 2.51 -26.29 11.47
C SER A 294 1.83 -27.53 10.88
N PRO A 295 2.38 -28.17 9.83
CA PRO A 295 1.84 -29.42 9.31
C PRO A 295 1.82 -30.58 10.32
N ALA A 296 2.55 -30.48 11.42
CA ALA A 296 2.50 -31.46 12.50
C ALA A 296 1.23 -31.35 13.34
N ASP A 297 0.62 -30.15 13.40
CA ASP A 297 -0.54 -29.85 14.23
C ASP A 297 -1.86 -30.04 13.47
N ILE A 298 -1.85 -29.95 12.14
CA ILE A 298 -3.03 -29.93 11.26
C ILE A 298 -2.89 -30.85 10.05
N ASP A 299 -4.02 -31.40 9.59
CA ASP A 299 -4.13 -32.12 8.30
C ASP A 299 -5.46 -31.75 7.60
N SER A 300 -5.92 -32.58 6.68
CA SER A 300 -7.20 -32.39 5.97
C SER A 300 -8.44 -32.61 6.83
N ASP A 301 -8.29 -33.26 7.99
CA ASP A 301 -9.39 -33.53 8.90
C ASP A 301 -9.51 -32.43 9.96
N TRP A 302 -10.72 -32.21 10.48
CA TRP A 302 -10.94 -31.27 11.54
C TRP A 302 -10.27 -31.74 12.85
N LYS A 303 -9.36 -30.91 13.37
CA LYS A 303 -8.64 -31.11 14.62
C LYS A 303 -8.83 -29.97 15.58
N GLU A 304 -8.75 -30.26 16.86
CA GLU A 304 -8.65 -29.26 17.93
C GLU A 304 -7.17 -28.96 18.17
N VAL A 305 -6.78 -27.70 18.02
CA VAL A 305 -5.45 -27.20 18.39
C VAL A 305 -5.60 -26.27 19.58
N VAL A 306 -4.65 -26.35 20.52
CA VAL A 306 -4.74 -25.67 21.82
C VAL A 306 -3.52 -24.80 22.05
N TRP A 307 -3.73 -23.55 22.45
CA TRP A 307 -2.68 -22.61 22.88
C TRP A 307 -2.95 -22.14 24.30
N ASN A 308 -1.90 -22.04 25.10
CA ASN A 308 -2.01 -21.49 26.45
C ASN A 308 -1.98 -19.96 26.38
N ILE A 309 -2.90 -19.29 27.06
CA ILE A 309 -2.93 -17.84 27.19
C ILE A 309 -2.31 -17.48 28.54
N PRO A 310 -1.22 -16.69 28.59
CA PRO A 310 -0.67 -16.18 29.83
C PRO A 310 -1.72 -15.38 30.62
N SER A 311 -1.79 -15.59 31.92
CA SER A 311 -2.83 -14.97 32.76
C SER A 311 -2.74 -13.45 32.83
N ASP A 312 -1.55 -12.88 32.66
CA ASP A 312 -1.32 -11.45 32.59
C ASP A 312 -1.86 -10.81 31.31
N LYS A 313 -2.03 -11.60 30.24
CA LYS A 313 -2.54 -11.15 28.94
C LYS A 313 -4.06 -11.21 28.81
N LEU A 314 -4.72 -12.01 29.64
CA LEU A 314 -6.17 -12.18 29.59
C LEU A 314 -6.97 -10.88 29.73
N LYS A 315 -6.47 -9.92 30.52
CA LYS A 315 -7.16 -8.64 30.77
C LYS A 315 -7.26 -7.74 29.54
N SER A 316 -6.32 -7.88 28.60
CA SER A 316 -6.26 -7.08 27.38
C SER A 316 -6.73 -7.84 26.15
N LEU A 317 -7.06 -9.13 26.29
CA LEU A 317 -7.47 -9.96 25.15
C LEU A 317 -8.93 -9.66 24.77
N LYS A 318 -9.15 -9.13 23.59
CA LYS A 318 -10.47 -8.94 22.95
C LYS A 318 -10.79 -10.02 21.93
N GLY A 319 -9.78 -10.75 21.47
CA GLY A 319 -9.95 -11.78 20.46
C GLY A 319 -8.64 -12.34 19.95
N VAL A 320 -8.72 -13.17 18.94
CA VAL A 320 -7.54 -13.73 18.27
C VAL A 320 -7.71 -13.67 16.75
N ARG A 321 -6.59 -13.52 16.04
CA ARG A 321 -6.50 -13.58 14.60
C ARG A 321 -5.55 -14.68 14.18
N PHE A 322 -5.95 -15.47 13.18
CA PHE A 322 -5.11 -16.49 12.56
C PHE A 322 -4.42 -15.91 11.33
N GLN A 323 -3.11 -15.91 11.29
CA GLN A 323 -2.32 -15.30 10.21
C GLN A 323 -1.46 -16.37 9.52
N HIS A 324 -1.74 -16.62 8.24
CA HIS A 324 -0.94 -17.52 7.42
C HIS A 324 0.42 -16.89 7.13
N MET A 325 1.49 -17.66 7.34
CA MET A 325 2.86 -17.20 7.17
C MET A 325 3.55 -17.79 5.94
N ARG A 326 3.33 -19.07 5.66
CA ARG A 326 3.94 -19.75 4.53
C ARG A 326 3.28 -21.10 4.26
N GLY A 327 3.58 -21.64 3.09
CA GLY A 327 3.04 -22.92 2.60
C GLY A 327 1.99 -22.67 1.52
N SER A 328 1.68 -23.70 0.74
CA SER A 328 0.71 -23.63 -0.36
C SER A 328 -0.74 -23.84 0.07
N ALA A 329 -0.96 -24.35 1.29
CA ALA A 329 -2.27 -24.60 1.83
C ALA A 329 -2.63 -23.57 2.92
N GLY A 330 -3.88 -23.12 2.94
CA GLY A 330 -4.42 -22.28 4.00
C GLY A 330 -4.86 -23.09 5.22
N LEU A 331 -5.51 -22.39 6.15
CA LEU A 331 -6.20 -22.96 7.31
C LEU A 331 -7.69 -22.64 7.21
N GLU A 332 -8.54 -23.63 7.38
CA GLU A 332 -9.97 -23.43 7.66
C GLU A 332 -10.20 -23.49 9.16
N ILE A 333 -11.02 -22.58 9.68
CA ILE A 333 -11.33 -22.46 11.10
C ILE A 333 -12.85 -22.56 11.26
N MET A 334 -13.32 -23.51 12.09
CA MET A 334 -14.75 -23.70 12.32
C MET A 334 -15.24 -22.92 13.55
N GLU A 335 -14.43 -22.93 14.60
CA GLU A 335 -14.78 -22.28 15.87
C GLU A 335 -13.53 -22.03 16.70
N VAL A 336 -13.65 -21.05 17.60
CA VAL A 336 -12.65 -20.75 18.62
C VAL A 336 -13.33 -20.73 19.99
N ILE A 337 -12.71 -21.38 20.95
CA ILE A 337 -13.24 -21.56 22.33
C ILE A 337 -12.19 -21.04 23.31
N ILE A 338 -12.64 -20.31 24.32
CA ILE A 338 -11.85 -20.05 25.53
C ILE A 338 -12.29 -20.98 26.64
N GLU A 339 -11.30 -21.62 27.26
CA GLU A 339 -11.47 -22.48 28.43
C GLU A 339 -10.66 -21.91 29.58
N THR A 340 -11.32 -21.69 30.71
CA THR A 340 -10.71 -21.25 31.96
C THR A 340 -10.94 -22.34 33.02
N ASP A 341 -9.85 -22.82 33.63
CA ASP A 341 -9.86 -23.92 34.62
C ASP A 341 -10.61 -25.20 34.17
N GLY A 342 -10.52 -25.50 32.86
CA GLY A 342 -11.17 -26.67 32.28
C GLY A 342 -12.66 -26.50 31.96
N MET A 343 -13.22 -25.30 32.14
CA MET A 343 -14.59 -24.95 31.75
C MET A 343 -14.60 -23.98 30.57
N GLU A 344 -15.48 -24.23 29.61
CA GLU A 344 -15.72 -23.31 28.52
C GLU A 344 -16.30 -22.01 29.05
N THR A 345 -15.61 -20.89 28.80
CA THR A 345 -15.99 -19.56 29.24
C THR A 345 -16.34 -18.61 28.09
N GLY A 346 -16.06 -19.00 26.85
CA GLY A 346 -16.44 -18.26 25.67
C GLY A 346 -16.30 -19.09 24.41
N ARG A 347 -17.18 -18.82 23.42
CA ARG A 347 -17.16 -19.49 22.12
C ARG A 347 -17.53 -18.52 21.01
N VAL A 348 -16.77 -18.54 19.92
CA VAL A 348 -17.08 -17.85 18.66
C VAL A 348 -17.04 -18.88 17.54
N ALA A 349 -18.17 -19.05 16.86
CA ALA A 349 -18.30 -20.00 15.77
C ALA A 349 -18.70 -19.29 14.48
N HIS A 350 -17.77 -19.20 13.55
CA HIS A 350 -18.02 -18.85 12.15
C HIS A 350 -16.96 -19.51 11.28
N HIS A 351 -17.28 -19.74 10.03
CA HIS A 351 -16.33 -20.35 9.09
C HIS A 351 -15.30 -19.30 8.67
N GLY A 352 -14.10 -19.41 9.21
CA GLY A 352 -12.94 -18.59 8.89
C GLY A 352 -11.98 -19.31 7.96
N HIS A 353 -11.13 -18.53 7.28
CA HIS A 353 -10.15 -19.05 6.34
C HIS A 353 -8.89 -18.17 6.32
N THR A 354 -7.70 -18.81 6.22
CA THR A 354 -6.43 -18.14 5.98
C THR A 354 -5.81 -18.67 4.68
N GLY A 355 -4.82 -17.98 4.13
CA GLY A 355 -4.13 -18.34 2.89
C GLY A 355 -3.77 -17.08 2.14
N GLU A 356 -3.76 -17.11 0.82
CA GLU A 356 -3.53 -15.92 -0.02
C GLU A 356 -4.55 -14.81 0.27
N LYS A 357 -5.76 -15.18 0.71
CA LYS A 357 -6.80 -14.25 1.15
C LYS A 357 -7.24 -14.62 2.55
N ASN A 358 -6.84 -13.84 3.52
CA ASN A 358 -7.35 -13.97 4.89
C ASN A 358 -8.78 -13.46 4.97
N VAL A 359 -9.74 -14.36 5.07
CA VAL A 359 -11.17 -14.04 5.13
C VAL A 359 -11.75 -14.59 6.43
N ASN A 360 -12.40 -13.72 7.22
CA ASN A 360 -13.04 -14.09 8.48
C ASN A 360 -12.12 -14.87 9.44
N ASN A 361 -10.86 -14.46 9.52
CA ASN A 361 -9.83 -15.10 10.33
C ASN A 361 -9.66 -14.47 11.73
N ALA A 362 -10.44 -13.45 12.06
CA ALA A 362 -10.49 -12.82 13.38
C ALA A 362 -11.71 -13.33 14.17
N TYR A 363 -11.48 -13.68 15.44
CA TYR A 363 -12.46 -14.20 16.37
C TYR A 363 -12.47 -13.32 17.61
N LEU A 364 -13.46 -12.43 17.70
CA LEU A 364 -13.67 -11.58 18.86
C LEU A 364 -14.32 -12.37 19.97
N LEU A 365 -13.74 -12.30 21.16
CA LEU A 365 -14.09 -13.15 22.29
C LEU A 365 -14.68 -12.26 23.41
N ASP A 366 -15.89 -12.56 23.82
CA ASP A 366 -16.50 -11.93 24.99
C ASP A 366 -15.98 -12.63 26.27
N ILE A 367 -14.89 -12.03 26.80
CA ILE A 367 -14.23 -12.58 28.01
C ILE A 367 -14.80 -11.86 29.21
N THR A 368 -15.64 -12.56 29.99
CA THR A 368 -16.20 -12.02 31.24
C THR A 368 -15.09 -11.74 32.24
N GLN A 369 -15.13 -10.57 32.90
CA GLN A 369 -14.09 -10.15 33.85
C GLN A 369 -13.91 -11.12 35.04
N ASP A 370 -14.89 -11.95 35.33
CA ASP A 370 -14.83 -12.97 36.37
C ASP A 370 -13.88 -14.13 36.05
N ALA A 371 -13.48 -14.29 34.78
CA ALA A 371 -12.48 -15.28 34.35
C ALA A 371 -11.02 -14.85 34.66
N VAL A 372 -10.82 -13.64 35.18
CA VAL A 372 -9.49 -13.05 35.41
C VAL A 372 -8.99 -13.36 36.83
N GLY A 373 -8.87 -14.64 37.15
CA GLY A 373 -8.20 -15.11 38.38
C GLY A 373 -6.79 -15.67 38.08
N ASN A 374 -6.10 -16.24 39.04
CA ASN A 374 -4.83 -16.96 38.88
C ASN A 374 -4.94 -18.27 38.06
N ASN A 375 -5.84 -18.34 37.12
CA ASN A 375 -6.34 -19.54 36.51
C ASN A 375 -5.63 -19.81 35.16
N SER A 376 -5.51 -21.09 34.81
CA SER A 376 -5.00 -21.47 33.49
C SER A 376 -6.06 -21.18 32.43
N CYS A 377 -5.71 -20.37 31.44
CA CYS A 377 -6.58 -20.10 30.31
C CYS A 377 -6.03 -20.73 29.05
N ARG A 378 -6.88 -21.35 28.25
CA ARG A 378 -6.55 -22.01 27.02
C ARG A 378 -7.43 -21.48 25.89
N LEU A 379 -6.80 -21.20 24.76
CA LEU A 379 -7.47 -21.01 23.49
C LEU A 379 -7.51 -22.35 22.78
N LYS A 380 -8.68 -22.78 22.37
CA LYS A 380 -8.89 -23.94 21.52
C LYS A 380 -9.49 -23.52 20.21
N ALA A 381 -9.01 -24.05 19.11
CA ALA A 381 -9.64 -23.83 17.82
C ALA A 381 -9.82 -25.14 17.09
N LYS A 382 -10.98 -25.29 16.46
CA LYS A 382 -11.25 -26.42 15.57
C LYS A 382 -10.89 -26.01 14.15
N VAL A 383 -9.81 -26.59 13.65
CA VAL A 383 -9.16 -26.19 12.41
C VAL A 383 -8.85 -27.39 11.52
N ARG A 384 -8.66 -27.13 10.22
CA ARG A 384 -8.10 -28.08 9.27
C ARG A 384 -7.30 -27.36 8.19
N ARG A 385 -6.46 -28.11 7.50
CA ARG A 385 -5.76 -27.61 6.33
C ARG A 385 -6.73 -27.44 5.15
N SER A 386 -6.65 -26.31 4.46
CA SER A 386 -7.41 -26.01 3.26
C SER A 386 -6.54 -26.24 2.03
N GLY A 387 -6.84 -27.29 1.28
CA GLY A 387 -6.10 -27.65 0.06
C GLY A 387 -4.90 -28.57 0.28
N GLU A 388 -4.08 -28.77 -0.77
CA GLU A 388 -2.90 -29.63 -0.74
C GLU A 388 -1.63 -28.83 -0.40
N GLY A 389 -0.69 -29.46 0.29
CA GLY A 389 0.59 -28.89 0.68
C GLY A 389 0.70 -28.52 2.15
N ASP A 390 1.75 -27.80 2.49
CA ASP A 390 2.03 -27.38 3.87
C ASP A 390 1.29 -26.07 4.22
N SER A 391 0.93 -25.94 5.50
CA SER A 391 0.37 -24.69 6.06
C SER A 391 1.08 -24.37 7.37
N TYR A 392 1.61 -23.16 7.46
CA TYR A 392 2.25 -22.61 8.65
C TYR A 392 1.64 -21.24 8.95
N GLY A 393 1.42 -20.95 10.20
CA GLY A 393 0.92 -19.64 10.59
C GLY A 393 1.05 -19.34 12.07
N THR A 394 0.57 -18.17 12.45
CA THR A 394 0.59 -17.66 13.82
C THR A 394 -0.83 -17.34 14.30
N VAL A 395 -1.03 -17.46 15.60
CA VAL A 395 -2.22 -16.98 16.29
C VAL A 395 -1.82 -15.72 17.06
N VAL A 396 -2.42 -14.62 16.68
CA VAL A 396 -2.11 -13.28 17.19
C VAL A 396 -3.24 -12.80 18.09
N MET A 397 -2.90 -12.18 19.20
CA MET A 397 -3.83 -11.61 20.15
C MET A 397 -4.35 -10.26 19.66
N ILE A 398 -5.66 -10.06 19.61
CA ILE A 398 -6.32 -8.76 19.43
C ILE A 398 -6.51 -8.13 20.81
N LYS A 399 -6.00 -6.90 21.02
CA LYS A 399 -6.01 -6.18 22.31
C LYS A 399 -7.08 -5.11 22.38
#